data_0c5c85880c60244cc2addaf29d49071e
#
_entry.id   0c5c85880c60244cc2addaf29d49071e
#
_cell.length_a   1.000
_cell.length_b   1.000
_cell.length_c   1.000
_cell.angle_alpha   90.00
_cell.angle_beta   90.00
_cell.angle_gamma   90.00
#
_symmetry.space_group_name_H-M   'P 1'
#
loop_
_entity.id
_entity.type
_entity.pdbx_description
1 polymer ?
#
loop_
_entity_poly.entity_id
_entity_poly.type
_entity_poly.pdbx_seq_one_letter_code
_entity_poly.pdbx_strand_id
1 'polypeptide(L)'
;EILLLDESLSALDLKLRTQMQYELREIQSRLGITFIFVTHDQEEALALSDYIFVMKDGKIQQFGTPTDIYDEPVNRFVADFIGESNIVEGKMIDDYLVNIYGQDFDCVDMGIDSQKKVEVVIRPEDISLIAAEEGLFEVTVDSMLFRGVHYEINCIDRKGYEWMIHSTKKAEIGSKVGLYFD
;
A
#
# COMPACT_ATOMS: atom_id res chain seq x y z
N GLU A 1 30.57 13.51 -1.93
CA GLU A 1 29.86 14.25 -3.00
C GLU A 1 28.38 13.89 -2.95
N ILE A 2 27.52 14.83 -3.33
CA ILE A 2 26.05 14.66 -3.32
C ILE A 2 25.54 15.03 -4.71
N LEU A 3 24.66 14.21 -5.26
CA LEU A 3 23.90 14.50 -6.48
C LEU A 3 22.44 14.74 -6.12
N LEU A 4 21.90 15.88 -6.55
CA LEU A 4 20.49 16.22 -6.40
C LEU A 4 19.75 15.99 -7.73
N LEU A 5 18.72 15.20 -7.70
CA LEU A 5 17.84 14.87 -8.82
C LEU A 5 16.40 15.32 -8.47
N ASP A 6 15.94 16.37 -9.13
CA ASP A 6 14.62 16.96 -8.89
C ASP A 6 13.69 16.62 -10.06
N GLU A 7 12.71 15.73 -9.83
CA GLU A 7 11.74 15.20 -10.80
C GLU A 7 12.35 14.78 -12.16
N SER A 8 13.57 14.27 -12.14
CA SER A 8 14.40 14.07 -13.32
C SER A 8 13.88 13.01 -14.30
N LEU A 9 13.01 12.10 -13.87
CA LEU A 9 12.44 11.02 -14.68
C LEU A 9 10.99 11.26 -15.12
N SER A 10 10.33 12.32 -14.63
CA SER A 10 8.91 12.58 -14.82
C SER A 10 8.50 12.74 -16.29
N ALA A 11 9.39 13.21 -17.16
CA ALA A 11 9.12 13.43 -18.58
C ALA A 11 9.36 12.19 -19.47
N LEU A 12 9.81 11.06 -18.90
CA LEU A 12 10.14 9.85 -19.65
C LEU A 12 8.93 8.92 -19.78
N ASP A 13 8.85 8.21 -20.91
CA ASP A 13 7.91 7.08 -21.04
C ASP A 13 8.27 5.95 -20.09
N LEU A 14 7.31 5.07 -19.79
CA LEU A 14 7.45 4.00 -18.80
C LEU A 14 8.67 3.11 -19.02
N LYS A 15 8.93 2.70 -20.28
CA LYS A 15 10.05 1.80 -20.58
C LYS A 15 11.40 2.46 -20.37
N LEU A 16 11.55 3.70 -20.84
CA LEU A 16 12.77 4.48 -20.68
C LEU A 16 12.99 4.84 -19.20
N ARG A 17 11.91 5.19 -18.49
CA ARG A 17 11.94 5.46 -17.04
C ARG A 17 12.50 4.27 -16.27
N THR A 18 11.93 3.08 -16.47
CA THR A 18 12.40 1.84 -15.81
C THR A 18 13.88 1.57 -16.12
N GLN A 19 14.30 1.73 -17.38
CA GLN A 19 15.71 1.56 -17.75
C GLN A 19 16.62 2.58 -17.02
N MET A 20 16.21 3.84 -16.97
CA MET A 20 16.97 4.90 -16.29
C MET A 20 17.06 4.69 -14.77
N GLN A 21 16.04 4.12 -14.15
CA GLN A 21 16.08 3.73 -12.74
C GLN A 21 17.20 2.72 -12.47
N TYR A 22 17.33 1.68 -13.29
CA TYR A 22 18.43 0.70 -13.17
C TYR A 22 19.80 1.34 -13.37
N GLU A 23 19.96 2.18 -14.40
CA GLU A 23 21.22 2.88 -14.68
C GLU A 23 21.63 3.82 -13.52
N LEU A 24 20.68 4.58 -12.97
CA LEU A 24 20.94 5.47 -11.83
C LEU A 24 21.38 4.69 -10.60
N ARG A 25 20.74 3.56 -10.30
CA ARG A 25 21.11 2.70 -9.18
C ARG A 25 22.49 2.08 -9.37
N GLU A 26 22.84 1.66 -10.60
CA GLU A 26 24.18 1.15 -10.92
C GLU A 26 25.25 2.25 -10.79
N ILE A 27 24.98 3.45 -11.29
CA ILE A 27 25.88 4.60 -11.18
C ILE A 27 26.12 4.96 -9.72
N GLN A 28 25.05 5.06 -8.91
CA GLN A 28 25.14 5.35 -7.48
C GLN A 28 26.01 4.32 -6.75
N SER A 29 25.76 3.04 -6.99
CA SER A 29 26.51 1.93 -6.38
C SER A 29 28.00 1.97 -6.79
N ARG A 30 28.29 2.25 -8.06
CA ARG A 30 29.66 2.30 -8.58
C ARG A 30 30.45 3.50 -8.07
N LEU A 31 29.78 4.66 -7.94
CA LEU A 31 30.45 5.90 -7.50
C LEU A 31 30.52 6.02 -5.98
N GLY A 32 29.63 5.35 -5.24
CA GLY A 32 29.56 5.42 -3.79
C GLY A 32 29.20 6.82 -3.26
N ILE A 33 28.47 7.62 -4.05
CA ILE A 33 28.05 8.97 -3.67
C ILE A 33 26.58 8.96 -3.21
N THR A 34 26.19 9.97 -2.44
CA THR A 34 24.81 10.12 -1.99
C THR A 34 23.97 10.76 -3.09
N PHE A 35 22.84 10.13 -3.42
CA PHE A 35 21.81 10.71 -4.28
C PHE A 35 20.68 11.25 -3.39
N ILE A 36 20.23 12.46 -3.67
CA ILE A 36 18.99 13.02 -3.14
C ILE A 36 18.03 13.10 -4.32
N PHE A 37 16.95 12.32 -4.26
CA PHE A 37 15.96 12.20 -5.31
C PHE A 37 14.65 12.80 -4.85
N VAL A 38 14.17 13.83 -5.54
CA VAL A 38 12.86 14.45 -5.28
C VAL A 38 11.90 13.99 -6.37
N THR A 39 10.82 13.34 -5.97
CA THR A 39 9.79 12.83 -6.87
C THR A 39 8.42 12.86 -6.22
N HIS A 40 7.38 12.92 -7.02
CA HIS A 40 6.00 12.65 -6.63
C HIS A 40 5.52 11.26 -7.09
N ASP A 41 6.37 10.52 -7.79
CA ASP A 41 6.10 9.15 -8.24
C ASP A 41 6.52 8.16 -7.15
N GLN A 42 5.53 7.43 -6.64
CA GLN A 42 5.70 6.48 -5.53
C GLN A 42 6.55 5.30 -5.94
N GLU A 43 6.36 4.79 -7.17
CA GLU A 43 7.14 3.66 -7.70
C GLU A 43 8.62 4.03 -7.82
N GLU A 44 8.93 5.27 -8.23
CA GLU A 44 10.30 5.76 -8.26
C GLU A 44 10.91 5.82 -6.86
N ALA A 45 10.19 6.37 -5.89
CA ALA A 45 10.68 6.46 -4.52
C ALA A 45 10.95 5.07 -3.92
N LEU A 46 10.03 4.13 -4.08
CA LEU A 46 10.17 2.76 -3.57
C LEU A 46 11.31 1.98 -4.26
N ALA A 47 11.47 2.17 -5.59
CA ALA A 47 12.44 1.40 -6.36
C ALA A 47 13.89 1.90 -6.22
N LEU A 48 14.09 3.21 -6.03
CA LEU A 48 15.42 3.84 -6.11
C LEU A 48 16.05 4.15 -4.76
N SER A 49 15.25 4.30 -3.71
CA SER A 49 15.75 4.84 -2.43
C SER A 49 16.20 3.76 -1.47
N ASP A 50 17.23 4.05 -0.69
CA ASP A 50 17.59 3.30 0.51
C ASP A 50 16.77 3.81 1.71
N TYR A 51 16.43 5.12 1.69
CA TYR A 51 15.57 5.79 2.68
C TYR A 51 14.64 6.78 1.99
N ILE A 52 13.40 6.86 2.49
CA ILE A 52 12.36 7.76 1.99
C ILE A 52 11.96 8.76 3.06
N PHE A 53 11.82 10.01 2.68
CA PHE A 53 11.20 11.07 3.48
C PHE A 53 9.86 11.44 2.86
N VAL A 54 8.77 11.02 3.46
CA VAL A 54 7.43 11.43 3.03
C VAL A 54 7.13 12.82 3.58
N MET A 55 6.83 13.77 2.71
CA MET A 55 6.61 15.17 3.08
C MET A 55 5.20 15.62 2.73
N LYS A 56 4.61 16.43 3.62
CA LYS A 56 3.34 17.14 3.39
C LYS A 56 3.41 18.53 4.02
N ASP A 57 2.99 19.54 3.26
CA ASP A 57 2.94 20.94 3.73
C ASP A 57 4.26 21.42 4.37
N GLY A 58 5.40 21.05 3.74
CA GLY A 58 6.74 21.41 4.20
C GLY A 58 7.21 20.68 5.48
N LYS A 59 6.49 19.66 5.93
CA LYS A 59 6.84 18.86 7.12
C LYS A 59 7.05 17.39 6.73
N ILE A 60 8.05 16.78 7.36
CA ILE A 60 8.25 15.33 7.26
C ILE A 60 7.14 14.65 8.04
N GLN A 61 6.41 13.75 7.37
CA GLN A 61 5.38 12.92 7.96
C GLN A 61 5.96 11.61 8.47
N GLN A 62 6.83 10.99 7.66
CA GLN A 62 7.52 9.74 8.00
C GLN A 62 8.87 9.69 7.30
N PHE A 63 9.80 8.99 7.93
CA PHE A 63 11.11 8.65 7.41
C PHE A 63 11.40 7.19 7.72
N GLY A 64 11.89 6.44 6.74
CA GLY A 64 12.21 5.02 6.89
C GLY A 64 12.73 4.41 5.60
N THR A 65 12.98 3.11 5.62
CA THR A 65 13.25 2.33 4.41
C THR A 65 11.98 2.25 3.56
N PRO A 66 12.08 1.92 2.25
CA PRO A 66 10.90 1.68 1.42
C PRO A 66 9.89 0.72 2.05
N THR A 67 10.38 -0.38 2.63
CA THR A 67 9.55 -1.39 3.30
C THR A 67 8.85 -0.80 4.52
N ASP A 68 9.57 -0.10 5.41
CA ASP A 68 8.95 0.53 6.59
C ASP A 68 7.84 1.52 6.21
N ILE A 69 8.05 2.31 5.13
CA ILE A 69 7.05 3.30 4.69
C ILE A 69 5.82 2.61 4.08
N TYR A 70 6.01 1.49 3.38
CA TYR A 70 4.92 0.77 2.73
C TYR A 70 4.12 -0.10 3.70
N ASP A 71 4.80 -0.87 4.55
CA ASP A 71 4.20 -1.84 5.45
C ASP A 71 3.69 -1.21 6.75
N GLU A 72 4.40 -0.19 7.28
CA GLU A 72 4.09 0.45 8.56
C GLU A 72 3.86 1.97 8.42
N PRO A 73 2.87 2.43 7.64
CA PRO A 73 2.59 3.86 7.49
C PRO A 73 2.07 4.46 8.79
N VAL A 74 2.73 5.52 9.29
CA VAL A 74 2.40 6.15 10.59
C VAL A 74 1.05 6.86 10.64
N ASN A 75 0.43 7.10 9.48
CA ASN A 75 -0.89 7.73 9.38
C ASN A 75 -1.51 7.48 8.01
N ARG A 76 -2.82 7.75 7.92
CA ARG A 76 -3.62 7.60 6.69
C ARG A 76 -3.01 8.31 5.48
N PHE A 77 -2.45 9.51 5.67
CA PHE A 77 -1.85 10.23 4.55
C PHE A 77 -0.67 9.47 3.94
N VAL A 78 0.21 8.91 4.75
CA VAL A 78 1.34 8.12 4.26
C VAL A 78 0.85 6.85 3.59
N ALA A 79 -0.13 6.15 4.17
CA ALA A 79 -0.72 4.95 3.60
C ALA A 79 -1.29 5.19 2.20
N ASP A 80 -2.14 6.23 2.06
CA ASP A 80 -2.78 6.61 0.79
C ASP A 80 -1.80 7.21 -0.22
N PHE A 81 -0.71 7.85 0.27
CA PHE A 81 0.28 8.49 -0.60
C PHE A 81 1.23 7.47 -1.21
N ILE A 82 1.63 6.42 -0.49
CA ILE A 82 2.66 5.48 -0.95
C ILE A 82 2.11 4.30 -1.76
N GLY A 83 0.82 4.07 -1.73
CA GLY A 83 0.16 2.99 -2.45
C GLY A 83 -1.34 2.95 -2.19
N GLU A 84 -2.04 2.17 -2.97
CA GLU A 84 -3.46 1.93 -2.77
C GLU A 84 -3.68 1.14 -1.47
N SER A 85 -4.76 1.48 -0.74
CA SER A 85 -5.02 0.91 0.58
C SER A 85 -6.50 0.79 0.87
N ASN A 86 -6.88 -0.30 1.50
CA ASN A 86 -8.13 -0.38 2.23
C ASN A 86 -7.87 0.09 3.66
N ILE A 87 -8.53 1.16 4.09
CA ILE A 87 -8.35 1.70 5.45
C ILE A 87 -9.66 1.57 6.21
N VAL A 88 -9.69 0.68 7.18
CA VAL A 88 -10.88 0.35 7.95
C VAL A 88 -10.72 0.70 9.42
N GLU A 89 -11.83 0.96 10.10
CA GLU A 89 -11.80 1.14 11.55
C GLU A 89 -11.57 -0.20 12.25
N GLY A 90 -10.57 -0.24 13.11
CA GLY A 90 -10.26 -1.34 14.01
C GLY A 90 -10.18 -0.89 15.46
N LYS A 91 -9.96 -1.83 16.33
CA LYS A 91 -9.81 -1.63 17.76
C LYS A 91 -8.69 -2.52 18.31
N MET A 92 -7.67 -1.92 18.87
CA MET A 92 -6.61 -2.70 19.52
C MET A 92 -7.16 -3.53 20.66
N ILE A 93 -6.82 -4.79 20.69
CA ILE A 93 -7.18 -5.72 21.76
C ILE A 93 -5.99 -5.89 22.71
N ASP A 94 -4.80 -6.09 22.15
CA ASP A 94 -3.54 -6.24 22.87
C ASP A 94 -2.40 -5.84 21.91
N ASP A 95 -1.14 -5.86 22.36
CA ASP A 95 0.02 -5.76 21.49
C ASP A 95 -0.06 -6.82 20.39
N TYR A 96 0.15 -6.42 19.16
CA TYR A 96 0.09 -7.26 17.95
C TYR A 96 -1.28 -7.90 17.66
N LEU A 97 -2.37 -7.39 18.26
CA LEU A 97 -3.71 -7.94 18.06
C LEU A 97 -4.75 -6.83 17.89
N VAL A 98 -5.41 -6.81 16.73
CA VAL A 98 -6.43 -5.82 16.38
C VAL A 98 -7.75 -6.49 16.03
N ASN A 99 -8.87 -5.94 16.49
CA ASN A 99 -10.20 -6.38 16.11
C ASN A 99 -10.74 -5.55 14.96
N ILE A 100 -11.13 -6.20 13.87
CA ILE A 100 -11.76 -5.61 12.70
C ILE A 100 -13.09 -6.35 12.48
N TYR A 101 -14.22 -5.64 12.46
CA TYR A 101 -15.55 -6.19 12.23
C TYR A 101 -15.96 -7.34 13.17
N GLY A 102 -15.37 -7.39 14.36
CA GLY A 102 -15.69 -8.41 15.37
C GLY A 102 -14.81 -9.67 15.29
N GLN A 103 -13.81 -9.68 14.43
CA GLN A 103 -12.79 -10.73 14.32
C GLN A 103 -11.42 -10.17 14.70
N ASP A 104 -10.60 -10.99 15.34
CA ASP A 104 -9.26 -10.63 15.79
C ASP A 104 -8.22 -11.04 14.73
N PHE A 105 -7.30 -10.12 14.45
CA PHE A 105 -6.23 -10.28 13.47
C PHE A 105 -4.88 -9.95 14.12
N ASP A 106 -3.85 -10.65 13.72
CA ASP A 106 -2.48 -10.28 14.05
C ASP A 106 -2.12 -8.97 13.35
N CYS A 107 -1.34 -8.11 14.02
CA CYS A 107 -0.84 -6.86 13.44
C CYS A 107 0.59 -6.62 13.93
N VAL A 108 1.26 -5.62 13.33
CA VAL A 108 2.66 -5.30 13.67
C VAL A 108 2.79 -4.30 14.81
N ASP A 109 1.70 -3.66 15.22
CA ASP A 109 1.71 -2.57 16.19
C ASP A 109 1.76 -3.06 17.63
N MET A 110 2.52 -2.33 18.45
CA MET A 110 2.63 -2.54 19.90
C MET A 110 2.61 -1.20 20.65
N GLY A 111 2.34 -1.26 21.96
CA GLY A 111 2.34 -0.08 22.83
C GLY A 111 1.15 0.87 22.61
N ILE A 112 0.10 0.40 21.92
CA ILE A 112 -1.16 1.11 21.77
C ILE A 112 -2.13 0.62 22.85
N ASP A 113 -2.76 1.55 23.56
CA ASP A 113 -3.72 1.20 24.62
C ASP A 113 -4.79 0.24 24.12
N SER A 114 -5.04 -0.84 24.89
CA SER A 114 -6.14 -1.77 24.63
C SER A 114 -7.47 -1.02 24.56
N GLN A 115 -8.33 -1.43 23.63
CA GLN A 115 -9.63 -0.82 23.32
C GLN A 115 -9.55 0.54 22.59
N LYS A 116 -8.35 1.05 22.25
CA LYS A 116 -8.22 2.25 21.44
C LYS A 116 -8.68 1.98 20.01
N LYS A 117 -9.44 2.91 19.46
CA LYS A 117 -9.80 2.91 18.04
C LYS A 117 -8.59 3.27 17.21
N VAL A 118 -8.37 2.52 16.16
CA VAL A 118 -7.27 2.70 15.19
C VAL A 118 -7.81 2.62 13.77
N GLU A 119 -7.07 3.15 12.83
CA GLU A 119 -7.24 2.88 11.40
C GLU A 119 -6.30 1.73 11.03
N VAL A 120 -6.84 0.69 10.43
CA VAL A 120 -6.07 -0.49 9.98
C VAL A 120 -5.92 -0.41 8.48
N VAL A 121 -4.69 -0.50 8.01
CA VAL A 121 -4.33 -0.51 6.59
C VAL A 121 -4.23 -1.96 6.13
N ILE A 122 -4.95 -2.29 5.06
CA ILE A 122 -4.91 -3.60 4.41
C ILE A 122 -4.63 -3.35 2.93
N ARG A 123 -3.53 -3.91 2.43
CA ARG A 123 -3.16 -3.72 1.03
C ARG A 123 -4.06 -4.53 0.10
N PRO A 124 -4.41 -4.00 -1.09
CA PRO A 124 -5.28 -4.72 -2.04
C PRO A 124 -4.75 -6.07 -2.49
N GLU A 125 -3.43 -6.24 -2.56
CA GLU A 125 -2.74 -7.48 -2.93
C GLU A 125 -2.77 -8.55 -1.84
N ASP A 126 -2.97 -8.17 -0.58
CA ASP A 126 -3.05 -9.11 0.55
C ASP A 126 -4.45 -9.72 0.69
N ILE A 127 -5.43 -9.17 -0.03
CA ILE A 127 -6.81 -9.66 0.02
C ILE A 127 -7.05 -10.71 -1.06
N SER A 128 -7.56 -11.86 -0.64
CA SER A 128 -8.00 -12.93 -1.52
C SER A 128 -9.51 -13.01 -1.62
N LEU A 129 -10.02 -13.26 -2.84
CA LEU A 129 -11.42 -13.58 -3.08
C LEU A 129 -11.63 -15.09 -3.03
N ILE A 130 -12.52 -15.54 -2.17
CA ILE A 130 -12.88 -16.95 -1.96
C ILE A 130 -14.39 -17.15 -2.04
N ALA A 131 -14.88 -18.36 -1.78
CA ALA A 131 -16.31 -18.60 -1.72
C ALA A 131 -16.96 -17.78 -0.60
N ALA A 132 -18.17 -17.27 -0.81
CA ALA A 132 -18.82 -16.34 0.10
C ALA A 132 -18.95 -16.89 1.53
N GLU A 133 -19.18 -18.20 1.65
CA GLU A 133 -19.33 -18.91 2.93
C GLU A 133 -18.01 -19.20 3.66
N GLU A 134 -16.88 -19.08 2.97
CA GLU A 134 -15.54 -19.36 3.51
C GLU A 134 -14.80 -18.07 3.92
N GLY A 135 -15.29 -16.90 3.47
CA GLY A 135 -14.66 -15.62 3.73
C GLY A 135 -14.88 -15.11 5.15
N LEU A 136 -13.99 -14.21 5.56
CA LEU A 136 -14.14 -13.45 6.82
C LEU A 136 -15.45 -12.65 6.83
N PHE A 137 -15.81 -12.09 5.68
CA PHE A 137 -17.12 -11.46 5.44
C PHE A 137 -17.48 -11.47 3.95
N GLU A 138 -18.79 -11.50 3.69
CA GLU A 138 -19.36 -11.49 2.34
C GLU A 138 -19.38 -10.06 1.77
N VAL A 139 -18.97 -9.92 0.53
CA VAL A 139 -19.04 -8.69 -0.26
C VAL A 139 -19.67 -8.98 -1.63
N THR A 140 -20.13 -7.91 -2.29
CA THR A 140 -20.63 -7.99 -3.68
C THR A 140 -19.61 -7.33 -4.61
N VAL A 141 -19.22 -8.01 -5.67
CA VAL A 141 -18.34 -7.47 -6.71
C VAL A 141 -19.08 -6.36 -7.47
N ASP A 142 -18.59 -5.13 -7.38
CA ASP A 142 -19.18 -3.96 -8.01
C ASP A 142 -18.59 -3.70 -9.40
N SER A 143 -17.27 -3.70 -9.49
CA SER A 143 -16.56 -3.43 -10.73
C SER A 143 -15.26 -4.21 -10.82
N MET A 144 -14.74 -4.31 -12.06
CA MET A 144 -13.45 -4.96 -12.32
C MET A 144 -12.76 -4.29 -13.51
N LEU A 145 -11.47 -3.96 -13.34
CA LEU A 145 -10.64 -3.38 -14.37
C LEU A 145 -9.34 -4.19 -14.53
N PHE A 146 -8.97 -4.53 -15.77
CA PHE A 146 -7.70 -5.20 -16.03
C PHE A 146 -6.56 -4.19 -16.16
N ARG A 147 -5.54 -4.31 -15.30
CA ARG A 147 -4.35 -3.45 -15.24
C ARG A 147 -3.11 -4.06 -15.93
N GLY A 148 -3.25 -5.10 -16.70
CA GLY A 148 -2.17 -5.77 -17.42
C GLY A 148 -1.62 -6.98 -16.67
N VAL A 149 -1.24 -6.85 -15.41
CA VAL A 149 -0.68 -7.94 -14.57
C VAL A 149 -1.68 -8.49 -13.57
N HIS A 150 -2.68 -7.70 -13.16
CA HIS A 150 -3.75 -8.08 -12.25
C HIS A 150 -5.08 -7.44 -12.67
N TYR A 151 -6.14 -7.88 -12.03
CA TYR A 151 -7.44 -7.24 -12.03
C TYR A 151 -7.57 -6.42 -10.74
N GLU A 152 -7.87 -5.13 -10.87
CA GLU A 152 -8.36 -4.29 -9.82
C GLU A 152 -9.86 -4.55 -9.69
N ILE A 153 -10.28 -5.07 -8.56
CA ILE A 153 -11.65 -5.50 -8.30
C ILE A 153 -12.17 -4.67 -7.14
N ASN A 154 -13.26 -3.92 -7.37
CA ASN A 154 -13.92 -3.18 -6.32
C ASN A 154 -15.15 -3.98 -5.83
N CYS A 155 -15.24 -4.16 -4.54
CA CYS A 155 -16.32 -4.89 -3.89
C CYS A 155 -16.97 -4.00 -2.82
N ILE A 156 -18.29 -4.17 -2.63
CA ILE A 156 -19.05 -3.43 -1.61
C ILE A 156 -19.48 -4.39 -0.52
N ASP A 157 -19.18 -4.07 0.74
CA ASP A 157 -19.63 -4.83 1.89
C ASP A 157 -21.05 -4.42 2.35
N ARG A 158 -21.61 -5.13 3.33
CA ARG A 158 -22.95 -4.85 3.89
C ARG A 158 -23.07 -3.49 4.59
N LYS A 159 -21.95 -2.84 4.92
CA LYS A 159 -21.90 -1.51 5.54
C LYS A 159 -21.74 -0.39 4.51
N GLY A 160 -21.55 -0.75 3.22
CA GLY A 160 -21.30 0.18 2.13
C GLY A 160 -19.86 0.61 2.01
N TYR A 161 -18.91 -0.08 2.64
CA TYR A 161 -17.50 0.16 2.45
C TYR A 161 -17.06 -0.45 1.12
N GLU A 162 -16.29 0.32 0.35
CA GLU A 162 -15.72 -0.09 -0.94
C GLU A 162 -14.33 -0.69 -0.69
N TRP A 163 -14.22 -2.00 -0.93
CA TRP A 163 -12.99 -2.75 -0.84
C TRP A 163 -12.33 -2.81 -2.22
N MET A 164 -11.05 -2.49 -2.28
CA MET A 164 -10.20 -2.68 -3.46
C MET A 164 -9.36 -3.93 -3.29
N ILE A 165 -9.34 -4.78 -4.31
CA ILE A 165 -8.62 -6.06 -4.31
C ILE A 165 -7.80 -6.17 -5.60
N HIS A 166 -6.53 -6.58 -5.49
CA HIS A 166 -5.70 -6.93 -6.62
C HIS A 166 -5.65 -8.46 -6.78
N SER A 167 -6.19 -8.96 -7.86
CA SER A 167 -6.28 -10.41 -8.11
C SER A 167 -5.78 -10.78 -9.50
N THR A 168 -5.07 -11.90 -9.61
CA THR A 168 -4.73 -12.48 -10.91
C THR A 168 -5.91 -13.24 -11.53
N LYS A 169 -6.99 -13.45 -10.77
CA LYS A 169 -8.22 -14.14 -11.20
C LYS A 169 -9.35 -13.13 -11.39
N LYS A 170 -10.21 -13.44 -12.37
CA LYS A 170 -11.44 -12.66 -12.59
C LYS A 170 -12.49 -12.99 -11.53
N ALA A 171 -13.31 -11.99 -11.22
CA ALA A 171 -14.56 -12.17 -10.50
C ALA A 171 -15.74 -11.77 -11.38
N GLU A 172 -16.91 -12.32 -11.14
CA GLU A 172 -18.14 -11.97 -11.88
C GLU A 172 -18.80 -10.76 -11.21
N ILE A 173 -19.03 -9.68 -11.97
CA ILE A 173 -19.69 -8.48 -11.47
C ILE A 173 -21.10 -8.83 -11.00
N GLY A 174 -21.47 -8.35 -9.81
CA GLY A 174 -22.73 -8.65 -9.14
C GLY A 174 -22.73 -9.96 -8.35
N SER A 175 -21.67 -10.77 -8.45
CA SER A 175 -21.56 -12.00 -7.63
C SER A 175 -21.21 -11.67 -6.18
N LYS A 176 -21.61 -12.56 -5.27
CA LYS A 176 -21.22 -12.55 -3.86
C LYS A 176 -20.00 -13.41 -3.66
N VAL A 177 -19.00 -12.86 -3.00
CA VAL A 177 -17.74 -13.52 -2.71
C VAL A 177 -17.35 -13.27 -1.27
N GLY A 178 -16.47 -14.10 -0.72
CA GLY A 178 -15.85 -13.89 0.58
C GLY A 178 -14.51 -13.16 0.45
N LEU A 179 -14.23 -12.21 1.31
CA LEU A 179 -12.89 -11.65 1.47
C LEU A 179 -12.12 -12.47 2.51
N TYR A 180 -10.86 -12.72 2.21
CA TYR A 180 -9.91 -13.34 3.11
C TYR A 180 -8.59 -12.58 3.10
N PHE A 181 -8.06 -12.28 4.27
CA PHE A 181 -6.71 -11.76 4.55
C PHE A 181 -6.31 -12.22 5.95
N ASP A 182 -5.02 -12.30 6.24
CA ASP A 182 -4.41 -12.76 7.50
C ASP A 182 -3.34 -11.80 8.00
#